data_e2b74a0f6ad70300f92a8b3c2d6a4a70
#
_entry.id   e2b74a0f6ad70300f92a8b3c2d6a4a70
#
_cell.length_a   1.000
_cell.length_b   1.000
_cell.length_c   1.000
_cell.angle_alpha   90.00
_cell.angle_beta   90.00
_cell.angle_gamma   90.00
#
_symmetry.space_group_name_H-M   'P 1'
#
loop_
_entity.id
_entity.type
_entity.pdbx_description
1 polymer ?
#
loop_
_entity_poly.entity_id
_entity_poly.type
_entity_poly.pdbx_seq_one_letter_code
_entity_poly.pdbx_strand_id
1 'polypeptide(L)'
;YHINPHNAEIRVTFHVDNKTFRYQLQCYYEGQPFSLSELKPVVVLTSAPATLLLGMELYFFPHIESARILPFTKKRSISVDASQIEKYIDNIVIPIARYHEIETHGLSIMEEKCPCEAILSFEDTTYNGQALQLGFRYGDQTFTSDSALEMKKIIYRKTSGEIFFFRRNITAEEQVVQLLTDAGLRQLNNTHFSLSPEAPEKTIVEWINSHREMLQQSFHLTSNMGNTPYCLDEIRIEQSCDDEVDWFELHITVVIGNLRIPFSRFRKHILEEKREYLLPDGRMILLPEEWFSKYANLLEMGIQTEKG
;
A
#
# COMPACT_ATOMS: atom_id res chain seq x y z
N TYR A 1 -13.44 -39.96 -13.95
CA TYR A 1 -12.74 -38.67 -13.96
C TYR A 1 -11.70 -38.69 -12.87
N HIS A 2 -10.50 -38.18 -13.19
CA HIS A 2 -9.42 -38.01 -12.23
C HIS A 2 -9.29 -36.52 -11.85
N ILE A 3 -9.23 -36.25 -10.57
CA ILE A 3 -9.01 -34.86 -10.07
C ILE A 3 -7.53 -34.72 -9.76
N ASN A 4 -6.86 -33.84 -10.48
CA ASN A 4 -5.47 -33.53 -10.23
C ASN A 4 -5.35 -32.69 -8.95
N PRO A 5 -4.60 -33.14 -7.92
CA PRO A 5 -4.56 -32.49 -6.63
C PRO A 5 -3.74 -31.18 -6.62
N HIS A 6 -2.86 -30.99 -7.61
CA HIS A 6 -2.01 -29.82 -7.73
C HIS A 6 -2.52 -28.86 -8.81
N ASN A 7 -2.11 -27.60 -8.71
CA ASN A 7 -2.42 -26.59 -9.71
C ASN A 7 -1.68 -26.89 -11.01
N ALA A 8 -2.36 -26.66 -12.13
CA ALA A 8 -1.69 -26.62 -13.42
C ALA A 8 -1.04 -25.25 -13.64
N GLU A 9 0.14 -25.26 -14.23
CA GLU A 9 0.90 -24.06 -14.54
C GLU A 9 0.84 -23.75 -16.03
N ILE A 10 1.03 -22.48 -16.36
CA ILE A 10 1.22 -22.05 -17.75
C ILE A 10 2.52 -21.27 -17.88
N ARG A 11 3.14 -21.41 -19.04
CA ARG A 11 4.21 -20.53 -19.52
C ARG A 11 3.80 -19.97 -20.87
N VAL A 12 4.07 -18.71 -21.09
CA VAL A 12 3.70 -18.02 -22.32
C VAL A 12 4.94 -17.46 -22.98
N THR A 13 5.11 -17.77 -24.25
CA THR A 13 6.20 -17.22 -25.07
C THR A 13 5.63 -16.22 -26.06
N PHE A 14 6.20 -15.03 -26.09
CA PHE A 14 5.85 -13.96 -27.01
C PHE A 14 6.97 -13.75 -28.03
N HIS A 15 6.60 -13.66 -29.31
CA HIS A 15 7.50 -13.31 -30.39
C HIS A 15 7.00 -12.03 -31.05
N VAL A 16 7.86 -11.04 -31.11
CA VAL A 16 7.57 -9.76 -31.74
C VAL A 16 8.56 -9.52 -32.87
N ASP A 17 8.07 -9.32 -34.06
CA ASP A 17 8.83 -8.86 -35.20
C ASP A 17 8.18 -7.60 -35.81
N ASN A 18 8.79 -7.02 -36.86
CA ASN A 18 8.33 -5.78 -37.45
C ASN A 18 6.90 -5.83 -38.03
N LYS A 19 6.32 -7.01 -38.20
CA LYS A 19 5.02 -7.20 -38.87
C LYS A 19 4.02 -7.98 -38.02
N THR A 20 4.48 -8.80 -37.11
CA THR A 20 3.60 -9.70 -36.35
C THR A 20 3.95 -9.74 -34.86
N PHE A 21 2.92 -9.85 -34.07
CA PHE A 21 2.97 -10.25 -32.67
C PHE A 21 2.38 -11.65 -32.56
N ARG A 22 3.18 -12.60 -32.10
CA ARG A 22 2.77 -13.99 -31.95
C ARG A 22 2.96 -14.43 -30.51
N TYR A 23 2.02 -15.19 -29.97
CA TYR A 23 2.19 -15.81 -28.68
C TYR A 23 1.75 -17.28 -28.67
N GLN A 24 2.39 -18.04 -27.78
CA GLN A 24 2.17 -19.46 -27.55
C GLN A 24 1.97 -19.68 -26.06
N LEU A 25 1.09 -20.63 -25.71
CA LEU A 25 0.84 -21.04 -24.35
C LEU A 25 1.16 -22.52 -24.20
N GLN A 26 2.02 -22.85 -23.26
CA GLN A 26 2.37 -24.22 -22.88
C GLN A 26 1.86 -24.47 -21.45
N CYS A 27 1.13 -25.57 -21.29
CA CYS A 27 0.65 -26.03 -19.98
C CYS A 27 1.62 -27.02 -19.36
N TYR A 28 1.70 -27.02 -18.04
CA TYR A 28 2.49 -27.93 -17.22
C TYR A 28 1.65 -28.47 -16.06
N TYR A 29 1.89 -29.72 -15.73
CA TYR A 29 1.39 -30.34 -14.51
C TYR A 29 2.52 -31.09 -13.83
N GLU A 30 2.80 -30.82 -12.56
CA GLU A 30 3.95 -31.36 -11.82
C GLU A 30 5.29 -31.24 -12.61
N GLY A 31 5.47 -30.09 -13.27
CA GLY A 31 6.67 -29.79 -14.06
C GLY A 31 6.71 -30.48 -15.42
N GLN A 32 5.75 -31.33 -15.76
CA GLN A 32 5.67 -32.03 -17.06
C GLN A 32 4.78 -31.23 -18.03
N PRO A 33 5.28 -30.93 -19.24
CA PRO A 33 4.47 -30.24 -20.24
C PRO A 33 3.39 -31.16 -20.83
N PHE A 34 2.22 -30.59 -21.09
CA PHE A 34 1.16 -31.30 -21.81
C PHE A 34 0.50 -30.38 -22.85
N SER A 35 -0.11 -31.02 -23.87
CA SER A 35 -0.74 -30.34 -25.00
C SER A 35 -2.25 -30.25 -24.83
N LEU A 36 -2.81 -29.04 -24.81
CA LEU A 36 -4.26 -28.83 -24.77
C LEU A 36 -4.99 -29.40 -26.00
N SER A 37 -4.33 -29.45 -27.16
CA SER A 37 -4.94 -29.93 -28.41
C SER A 37 -5.12 -31.45 -28.47
N GLU A 38 -4.38 -32.19 -27.65
CA GLU A 38 -4.39 -33.63 -27.60
C GLU A 38 -5.40 -34.19 -26.60
N LEU A 39 -5.82 -33.38 -25.62
CA LEU A 39 -6.74 -33.82 -24.58
C LEU A 39 -8.17 -33.45 -24.93
N LYS A 40 -8.99 -34.39 -25.28
CA LYS A 40 -10.42 -34.23 -25.61
C LYS A 40 -11.29 -35.20 -24.85
N PRO A 41 -12.52 -34.84 -24.44
CA PRO A 41 -13.16 -33.53 -24.66
C PRO A 41 -12.58 -32.41 -23.81
N VAL A 42 -12.87 -31.15 -24.18
CA VAL A 42 -12.55 -29.97 -23.41
C VAL A 42 -13.85 -29.38 -22.84
N VAL A 43 -13.98 -29.32 -21.51
CA VAL A 43 -15.15 -28.75 -20.84
C VAL A 43 -14.68 -27.72 -19.82
N VAL A 44 -15.27 -26.55 -19.86
CA VAL A 44 -15.04 -25.48 -18.88
C VAL A 44 -15.98 -25.69 -17.71
N LEU A 45 -15.44 -25.87 -16.50
CA LEU A 45 -16.22 -25.95 -15.27
C LEU A 45 -16.33 -24.58 -14.59
N THR A 46 -15.21 -23.84 -14.51
CA THR A 46 -15.18 -22.45 -14.06
C THR A 46 -14.40 -21.57 -15.03
N SER A 47 -14.82 -20.32 -15.16
CA SER A 47 -14.20 -19.39 -16.12
C SER A 47 -13.02 -18.62 -15.52
N ALA A 48 -13.13 -18.19 -14.25
CA ALA A 48 -12.12 -17.39 -13.58
C ALA A 48 -12.15 -17.67 -12.06
N PRO A 49 -11.10 -18.30 -11.51
CA PRO A 49 -9.98 -18.94 -12.20
C PRO A 49 -10.44 -20.14 -13.05
N ALA A 50 -9.65 -20.48 -14.08
CA ALA A 50 -10.05 -21.51 -15.01
C ALA A 50 -9.96 -22.91 -14.39
N THR A 51 -11.06 -23.66 -14.45
CA THR A 51 -11.06 -25.10 -14.17
C THR A 51 -11.55 -25.81 -15.40
N LEU A 52 -10.70 -26.67 -15.97
CA LEU A 52 -10.96 -27.35 -17.22
C LEU A 52 -10.94 -28.87 -17.02
N LEU A 53 -11.94 -29.54 -17.54
CA LEU A 53 -11.89 -30.98 -17.77
C LEU A 53 -11.29 -31.20 -19.15
N LEU A 54 -10.12 -31.81 -19.20
CA LEU A 54 -9.36 -32.13 -20.43
C LEU A 54 -9.23 -33.63 -20.53
N GLY A 55 -9.94 -34.24 -21.52
CA GLY A 55 -10.08 -35.66 -21.57
C GLY A 55 -10.83 -36.23 -20.37
N MET A 56 -10.14 -36.98 -19.53
CA MET A 56 -10.69 -37.57 -18.30
C MET A 56 -10.14 -36.96 -17.03
N GLU A 57 -9.35 -35.90 -17.14
CA GLU A 57 -8.62 -35.27 -16.05
C GLU A 57 -9.08 -33.84 -15.83
N LEU A 58 -9.19 -33.42 -14.54
CA LEU A 58 -9.56 -32.11 -14.12
C LEU A 58 -8.31 -31.28 -13.76
N TYR A 59 -8.14 -30.15 -14.44
CA TYR A 59 -7.04 -29.22 -14.21
C TYR A 59 -7.54 -27.88 -13.70
N PHE A 60 -6.93 -27.39 -12.64
CA PHE A 60 -7.16 -26.06 -12.09
C PHE A 60 -5.99 -25.15 -12.45
N PHE A 61 -6.30 -24.02 -13.09
CA PHE A 61 -5.34 -23.00 -13.51
C PHE A 61 -5.58 -21.72 -12.69
N PRO A 62 -4.81 -21.48 -11.64
CA PRO A 62 -4.95 -20.25 -10.86
C PRO A 62 -4.56 -19.01 -11.68
N HIS A 63 -5.18 -17.88 -11.36
CA HIS A 63 -4.84 -16.57 -11.90
C HIS A 63 -4.97 -16.40 -13.43
N ILE A 64 -5.69 -17.29 -14.11
CA ILE A 64 -5.98 -17.15 -15.54
C ILE A 64 -7.44 -17.48 -15.84
N GLU A 65 -8.00 -16.81 -16.81
CA GLU A 65 -9.35 -17.06 -17.34
C GLU A 65 -9.33 -18.16 -18.41
N SER A 66 -10.36 -18.99 -18.43
CA SER A 66 -10.52 -20.05 -19.45
C SER A 66 -10.51 -19.49 -20.88
N ALA A 67 -11.06 -18.31 -21.10
CA ALA A 67 -11.06 -17.62 -22.40
C ALA A 67 -9.67 -17.41 -22.98
N ARG A 68 -8.63 -17.30 -22.14
CA ARG A 68 -7.23 -17.16 -22.57
C ARG A 68 -6.57 -18.50 -22.92
N ILE A 69 -7.04 -19.60 -22.34
CA ILE A 69 -6.52 -20.97 -22.57
C ILE A 69 -7.20 -21.62 -23.76
N LEU A 70 -8.51 -21.49 -23.88
CA LEU A 70 -9.32 -22.21 -24.87
C LEU A 70 -8.87 -22.08 -26.34
N PRO A 71 -8.39 -20.92 -26.83
CA PRO A 71 -7.88 -20.85 -28.21
C PRO A 71 -6.77 -21.83 -28.51
N PHE A 72 -5.96 -22.20 -27.52
CA PHE A 72 -4.83 -23.13 -27.66
C PHE A 72 -5.24 -24.62 -27.68
N THR A 73 -6.49 -24.92 -27.42
CA THR A 73 -7.05 -26.25 -27.67
C THR A 73 -7.20 -26.58 -29.18
N LYS A 74 -7.16 -25.51 -30.02
CA LYS A 74 -7.33 -25.62 -31.48
C LYS A 74 -6.12 -25.11 -32.26
N LYS A 75 -5.31 -24.22 -31.67
CA LYS A 75 -4.18 -23.56 -32.34
C LYS A 75 -2.94 -23.62 -31.43
N ARG A 76 -1.77 -23.88 -32.03
CA ARG A 76 -0.50 -23.89 -31.28
C ARG A 76 -0.02 -22.50 -30.96
N SER A 77 -0.38 -21.49 -31.77
CA SER A 77 -0.02 -20.09 -31.58
C SER A 77 -1.11 -19.17 -32.10
N ILE A 78 -1.13 -17.96 -31.58
CA ILE A 78 -1.99 -16.87 -32.04
C ILE A 78 -1.07 -15.78 -32.57
N SER A 79 -1.36 -15.30 -33.77
CA SER A 79 -0.60 -14.22 -34.43
C SER A 79 -1.55 -13.09 -34.80
N VAL A 80 -1.11 -11.86 -34.57
CA VAL A 80 -1.83 -10.63 -34.89
C VAL A 80 -0.87 -9.62 -35.53
N ASP A 81 -1.45 -8.65 -36.21
CA ASP A 81 -0.67 -7.58 -36.83
C ASP A 81 0.04 -6.72 -35.78
N ALA A 82 1.28 -6.30 -36.07
CA ALA A 82 2.12 -5.52 -35.17
C ALA A 82 1.49 -4.16 -34.79
N SER A 83 0.58 -3.61 -35.62
CA SER A 83 -0.17 -2.39 -35.27
C SER A 83 -1.07 -2.55 -34.03
N GLN A 84 -1.38 -3.78 -33.65
CA GLN A 84 -2.20 -4.10 -32.47
C GLN A 84 -1.38 -4.40 -31.23
N ILE A 85 -0.03 -4.32 -31.31
CA ILE A 85 0.89 -4.78 -30.26
C ILE A 85 0.60 -4.12 -28.89
N GLU A 86 0.39 -2.81 -28.83
CA GLU A 86 0.11 -2.10 -27.58
C GLU A 86 -1.14 -2.66 -26.89
N LYS A 87 -2.22 -2.83 -27.63
CA LYS A 87 -3.46 -3.41 -27.12
C LYS A 87 -3.27 -4.82 -26.60
N TYR A 88 -2.42 -5.62 -27.25
CA TYR A 88 -2.14 -6.99 -26.81
C TYR A 88 -1.20 -7.02 -25.60
N ILE A 89 -0.24 -6.11 -25.53
CA ILE A 89 0.59 -5.96 -24.32
C ILE A 89 -0.29 -5.64 -23.11
N ASP A 90 -1.14 -4.63 -23.20
CA ASP A 90 -1.99 -4.21 -22.09
C ASP A 90 -3.02 -5.28 -21.67
N ASN A 91 -3.65 -5.95 -22.65
CA ASN A 91 -4.75 -6.87 -22.37
C ASN A 91 -4.35 -8.34 -22.20
N ILE A 92 -3.16 -8.74 -22.66
CA ILE A 92 -2.72 -10.15 -22.64
C ILE A 92 -1.39 -10.32 -21.94
N VAL A 93 -0.33 -9.58 -22.37
CA VAL A 93 1.02 -9.78 -21.84
C VAL A 93 1.08 -9.42 -20.36
N ILE A 94 0.68 -8.20 -20.03
CA ILE A 94 0.74 -7.69 -18.65
C ILE A 94 -0.09 -8.53 -17.68
N PRO A 95 -1.37 -8.83 -17.94
CA PRO A 95 -2.18 -9.66 -17.05
C PRO A 95 -1.64 -11.06 -16.83
N ILE A 96 -1.06 -11.69 -17.87
CA ILE A 96 -0.46 -13.03 -17.74
C ILE A 96 0.86 -12.93 -16.95
N ALA A 97 1.71 -11.97 -17.30
CA ALA A 97 3.02 -11.83 -16.72
C ALA A 97 3.02 -11.49 -15.22
N ARG A 98 1.91 -10.97 -14.68
CA ARG A 98 1.75 -10.72 -13.23
C ARG A 98 1.85 -11.98 -12.40
N TYR A 99 1.34 -13.10 -12.91
CA TYR A 99 1.16 -14.34 -12.16
C TYR A 99 1.92 -15.53 -12.75
N HIS A 100 2.32 -15.44 -14.01
CA HIS A 100 2.93 -16.54 -14.74
C HIS A 100 4.31 -16.15 -15.28
N GLU A 101 5.13 -17.14 -15.53
CA GLU A 101 6.39 -16.93 -16.23
C GLU A 101 6.13 -16.66 -17.72
N ILE A 102 6.84 -15.68 -18.24
CA ILE A 102 6.80 -15.32 -19.65
C ILE A 102 8.20 -15.32 -20.24
N GLU A 103 8.29 -15.73 -21.49
CA GLU A 103 9.48 -15.62 -22.31
C GLU A 103 9.19 -14.71 -23.50
N THR A 104 10.11 -13.84 -23.85
CA THR A 104 9.93 -12.90 -24.97
C THR A 104 11.09 -12.93 -25.94
N HIS A 105 10.74 -12.85 -27.22
CA HIS A 105 11.66 -12.71 -28.32
C HIS A 105 11.28 -11.45 -29.13
N GLY A 106 12.23 -10.53 -29.30
CA GLY A 106 11.99 -9.26 -30.00
C GLY A 106 11.24 -8.21 -29.16
N LEU A 107 11.07 -8.44 -27.86
CA LEU A 107 10.54 -7.49 -26.89
C LEU A 107 11.45 -7.55 -25.65
N SER A 108 12.01 -6.42 -25.27
CA SER A 108 12.86 -6.35 -24.07
C SER A 108 12.01 -6.36 -22.82
N ILE A 109 12.33 -7.26 -21.90
CA ILE A 109 11.81 -7.26 -20.53
C ILE A 109 12.96 -6.96 -19.60
N MET A 110 12.82 -5.93 -18.78
CA MET A 110 13.83 -5.51 -17.81
C MET A 110 13.27 -5.57 -16.40
N GLU A 111 14.05 -6.18 -15.50
CA GLU A 111 13.75 -6.11 -14.07
C GLU A 111 14.35 -4.85 -13.49
N GLU A 112 13.49 -3.99 -12.94
CA GLU A 112 13.92 -2.80 -12.23
C GLU A 112 14.11 -3.15 -10.75
N LYS A 113 15.38 -3.21 -10.33
CA LYS A 113 15.76 -3.51 -8.94
C LYS A 113 15.66 -2.24 -8.11
N CYS A 114 14.55 -2.07 -7.43
CA CYS A 114 14.34 -0.97 -6.50
C CYS A 114 14.36 -1.47 -5.06
N PRO A 115 14.83 -0.65 -4.10
CA PRO A 115 14.65 -0.94 -2.69
C PRO A 115 13.18 -0.99 -2.33
N CYS A 116 12.84 -1.79 -1.33
CA CYS A 116 11.51 -1.81 -0.72
C CYS A 116 11.40 -0.61 0.21
N GLU A 117 10.50 0.31 -0.07
CA GLU A 117 10.20 1.45 0.78
C GLU A 117 8.81 1.26 1.42
N ALA A 118 8.76 1.22 2.74
CA ALA A 118 7.50 1.10 3.46
C ALA A 118 6.81 2.47 3.56
N ILE A 119 5.53 2.52 3.18
CA ILE A 119 4.68 3.70 3.28
C ILE A 119 3.65 3.42 4.36
N LEU A 120 3.55 4.30 5.33
CA LEU A 120 2.54 4.24 6.36
C LEU A 120 1.62 5.45 6.25
N SER A 121 0.33 5.19 6.06
CA SER A 121 -0.72 6.21 6.02
C SER A 121 -1.69 6.00 7.17
N PHE A 122 -2.26 7.11 7.62
CA PHE A 122 -3.29 7.08 8.63
C PHE A 122 -4.66 7.09 7.95
N GLU A 123 -5.55 6.20 8.39
CA GLU A 123 -6.93 6.13 7.91
C GLU A 123 -7.91 6.14 9.07
N ASP A 124 -8.95 6.96 8.95
CA ASP A 124 -10.12 6.89 9.81
C ASP A 124 -11.15 5.97 9.14
N THR A 125 -11.21 4.73 9.63
CA THR A 125 -12.10 3.73 9.06
C THR A 125 -13.45 3.77 9.77
N THR A 126 -14.52 3.93 9.00
CA THR A 126 -15.92 4.01 9.51
C THR A 126 -16.38 2.79 10.32
N TYR A 127 -15.68 1.65 10.20
CA TYR A 127 -16.06 0.39 10.84
C TYR A 127 -15.17 -0.03 12.03
N ASN A 128 -13.90 0.41 12.08
CA ASN A 128 -12.91 -0.06 13.06
C ASN A 128 -12.20 1.06 13.81
N GLY A 129 -12.62 2.32 13.64
CA GLY A 129 -11.91 3.46 14.20
C GLY A 129 -10.59 3.78 13.49
N GLN A 130 -9.67 4.39 14.20
CA GLN A 130 -8.40 4.84 13.66
C GLN A 130 -7.46 3.65 13.37
N ALA A 131 -6.93 3.59 12.17
CA ALA A 131 -6.00 2.55 11.73
C ALA A 131 -4.83 3.14 10.93
N LEU A 132 -3.73 2.41 10.89
CA LEU A 132 -2.61 2.67 10.00
C LEU A 132 -2.68 1.73 8.81
N GLN A 133 -2.57 2.28 7.61
CA GLN A 133 -2.46 1.49 6.40
C GLN A 133 -0.99 1.40 5.97
N LEU A 134 -0.51 0.17 5.83
CA LEU A 134 0.83 -0.15 5.33
C LEU A 134 0.77 -0.44 3.83
N GLY A 135 1.62 0.22 3.07
CA GLY A 135 1.88 -0.05 1.66
C GLY A 135 3.39 -0.18 1.41
N PHE A 136 3.75 -0.73 0.25
CA PHE A 136 5.15 -0.88 -0.15
C PHE A 136 5.38 -0.24 -1.52
N ARG A 137 6.43 0.57 -1.63
CA ARG A 137 6.83 1.23 -2.86
C ARG A 137 8.14 0.67 -3.38
N TYR A 138 8.18 0.44 -4.68
CA TYR A 138 9.34 0.01 -5.43
C TYR A 138 9.51 0.95 -6.62
N GLY A 139 10.45 1.90 -6.51
CA GLY A 139 10.58 2.99 -7.48
C GLY A 139 9.31 3.85 -7.54
N ASP A 140 8.68 3.92 -8.71
CA ASP A 140 7.42 4.65 -8.94
C ASP A 140 6.15 3.78 -8.72
N GLN A 141 6.32 2.50 -8.35
CA GLN A 141 5.22 1.55 -8.19
C GLN A 141 4.90 1.28 -6.73
N THR A 142 3.61 1.39 -6.38
CA THR A 142 3.11 1.07 -5.04
C THR A 142 2.29 -0.21 -5.09
N PHE A 143 2.55 -1.10 -4.13
CA PHE A 143 1.77 -2.29 -3.86
C PHE A 143 0.92 -2.05 -2.63
N THR A 144 -0.39 -2.24 -2.79
CA THR A 144 -1.38 -2.17 -1.71
C THR A 144 -1.85 -3.58 -1.32
N SER A 145 -2.69 -3.69 -0.31
CA SER A 145 -3.13 -4.96 0.26
C SER A 145 -3.90 -5.87 -0.67
N ASP A 146 -4.70 -5.27 -1.53
CA ASP A 146 -5.47 -6.04 -2.51
C ASP A 146 -4.55 -6.76 -3.50
N SER A 147 -3.30 -6.34 -3.54
CA SER A 147 -2.22 -6.97 -4.29
C SER A 147 -1.44 -8.04 -3.51
N ALA A 148 -1.97 -8.58 -2.41
CA ALA A 148 -1.26 -9.61 -1.61
C ALA A 148 -0.82 -10.82 -2.46
N LEU A 149 -1.55 -11.14 -3.52
CA LEU A 149 -1.20 -12.18 -4.49
C LEU A 149 -0.34 -11.66 -5.65
N GLU A 150 -0.16 -10.34 -5.78
CA GLU A 150 0.61 -9.74 -6.87
C GLU A 150 2.09 -9.69 -6.50
N MET A 151 2.86 -10.66 -6.97
CA MET A 151 4.30 -10.76 -6.70
C MET A 151 5.16 -9.79 -7.50
N LYS A 152 4.63 -9.26 -8.57
CA LYS A 152 5.32 -8.33 -9.48
C LYS A 152 4.35 -7.40 -10.17
N LYS A 153 4.77 -6.17 -10.38
CA LYS A 153 4.06 -5.17 -11.17
C LYS A 153 4.75 -4.98 -12.50
N ILE A 154 3.98 -4.86 -13.57
CA ILE A 154 4.49 -4.84 -14.93
C ILE A 154 3.99 -3.59 -15.62
N ILE A 155 4.91 -2.89 -16.27
CA ILE A 155 4.64 -1.64 -16.99
C ILE A 155 5.23 -1.74 -18.39
N TYR A 156 4.44 -1.36 -19.37
CA TYR A 156 4.93 -1.11 -20.72
C TYR A 156 5.20 0.38 -20.91
N ARG A 157 6.45 0.74 -21.14
CA ARG A 157 6.86 2.12 -21.48
C ARG A 157 6.77 2.30 -22.98
N LYS A 158 5.72 2.95 -23.45
CA LYS A 158 5.46 3.17 -24.88
C LYS A 158 6.59 3.94 -25.58
N THR A 159 7.27 4.83 -24.87
CA THR A 159 8.35 5.66 -25.41
C THR A 159 9.59 4.85 -25.79
N SER A 160 9.92 3.80 -25.05
CA SER A 160 11.07 2.94 -25.30
C SER A 160 10.70 1.60 -25.95
N GLY A 161 9.40 1.23 -25.95
CA GLY A 161 8.93 -0.07 -26.43
C GLY A 161 9.34 -1.24 -25.52
N GLU A 162 9.63 -0.97 -24.25
CA GLU A 162 10.18 -1.93 -23.30
C GLU A 162 9.14 -2.27 -22.22
N ILE A 163 9.20 -3.49 -21.72
CA ILE A 163 8.43 -3.92 -20.54
C ILE A 163 9.36 -3.90 -19.34
N PHE A 164 8.93 -3.20 -18.29
CA PHE A 164 9.58 -3.19 -16.99
C PHE A 164 8.77 -3.98 -16.00
N PHE A 165 9.42 -4.75 -15.13
CA PHE A 165 8.75 -5.33 -13.99
C PHE A 165 9.48 -5.01 -12.69
N PHE A 166 8.68 -4.79 -11.66
CA PHE A 166 9.11 -4.54 -10.29
C PHE A 166 8.71 -5.77 -9.48
N ARG A 167 9.69 -6.45 -8.91
CA ARG A 167 9.44 -7.63 -8.06
C ARG A 167 9.41 -7.23 -6.60
N ARG A 168 8.42 -7.72 -5.87
CA ARG A 168 8.34 -7.53 -4.42
C ARG A 168 9.43 -8.33 -3.71
N ASN A 169 9.99 -7.75 -2.68
CA ASN A 169 10.88 -8.43 -1.73
C ASN A 169 10.07 -8.80 -0.49
N ILE A 170 9.41 -9.95 -0.54
CA ILE A 170 8.50 -10.42 0.52
C ILE A 170 9.20 -10.50 1.86
N THR A 171 10.46 -10.96 1.91
CA THR A 171 11.22 -11.03 3.17
C THR A 171 11.43 -9.66 3.80
N ALA A 172 11.73 -8.61 3.00
CA ALA A 172 11.85 -7.25 3.52
C ALA A 172 10.50 -6.70 3.99
N GLU A 173 9.42 -7.01 3.28
CA GLU A 173 8.07 -6.60 3.67
C GLU A 173 7.62 -7.26 4.98
N GLU A 174 7.89 -8.56 5.15
CA GLU A 174 7.61 -9.29 6.39
C GLU A 174 8.39 -8.72 7.59
N GLN A 175 9.64 -8.29 7.39
CA GLN A 175 10.42 -7.61 8.44
C GLN A 175 9.77 -6.29 8.87
N VAL A 176 9.20 -5.54 7.94
CA VAL A 176 8.47 -4.30 8.25
C VAL A 176 7.18 -4.59 9.01
N VAL A 177 6.43 -5.61 8.62
CA VAL A 177 5.23 -6.07 9.34
C VAL A 177 5.59 -6.47 10.77
N GLN A 178 6.68 -7.23 10.94
CA GLN A 178 7.16 -7.64 12.26
C GLN A 178 7.55 -6.43 13.12
N LEU A 179 8.22 -5.43 12.53
CA LEU A 179 8.60 -4.19 13.23
C LEU A 179 7.38 -3.46 13.82
N LEU A 180 6.28 -3.35 13.06
CA LEU A 180 5.04 -2.73 13.54
C LEU A 180 4.38 -3.56 14.64
N THR A 181 4.41 -4.88 14.51
CA THR A 181 3.85 -5.81 15.51
C THR A 181 4.63 -5.77 16.82
N ASP A 182 5.96 -5.77 16.74
CA ASP A 182 6.85 -5.67 17.90
C ASP A 182 6.71 -4.31 18.62
N ALA A 183 6.35 -3.27 17.87
CA ALA A 183 6.03 -1.95 18.41
C ALA A 183 4.62 -1.86 19.04
N GLY A 184 3.88 -2.97 19.15
CA GLY A 184 2.60 -3.07 19.85
C GLY A 184 1.36 -2.83 18.99
N LEU A 185 1.49 -2.81 17.66
CA LEU A 185 0.34 -2.79 16.77
C LEU A 185 -0.16 -4.20 16.48
N ARG A 186 -1.48 -4.32 16.35
CA ARG A 186 -2.14 -5.54 15.89
C ARG A 186 -2.52 -5.38 14.43
N GLN A 187 -2.18 -6.37 13.63
CA GLN A 187 -2.61 -6.46 12.24
C GLN A 187 -4.10 -6.83 12.17
N LEU A 188 -4.91 -5.99 11.53
CA LEU A 188 -6.33 -6.21 11.31
C LEU A 188 -6.59 -7.05 10.05
N ASN A 189 -5.82 -6.76 9.02
CA ASN A 189 -5.82 -7.46 7.73
C ASN A 189 -4.44 -7.30 7.09
N ASN A 190 -4.29 -7.69 5.84
CA ASN A 190 -3.00 -7.68 5.15
C ASN A 190 -2.26 -6.32 5.16
N THR A 191 -2.95 -5.20 5.38
CA THR A 191 -2.33 -3.85 5.36
C THR A 191 -2.74 -2.94 6.49
N HIS A 192 -3.79 -3.23 7.21
CA HIS A 192 -4.28 -2.34 8.25
C HIS A 192 -3.81 -2.82 9.62
N PHE A 193 -3.29 -1.87 10.38
CA PHE A 193 -2.80 -2.06 11.74
C PHE A 193 -3.55 -1.14 12.68
N SER A 194 -3.85 -1.60 13.87
CA SER A 194 -4.49 -0.83 14.92
C SER A 194 -3.83 -1.13 16.25
N LEU A 195 -4.09 -0.30 17.24
CA LEU A 195 -3.69 -0.60 18.61
C LEU A 195 -4.35 -1.88 19.12
N SER A 196 -3.65 -2.59 19.99
CA SER A 196 -4.24 -3.74 20.67
C SER A 196 -5.41 -3.27 21.56
N PRO A 197 -6.53 -4.03 21.61
CA PRO A 197 -7.65 -3.75 22.52
C PRO A 197 -7.27 -3.70 24.00
N GLU A 198 -6.11 -4.23 24.34
CA GLU A 198 -5.57 -4.26 25.71
C GLU A 198 -4.99 -2.89 26.15
N ALA A 199 -4.85 -1.93 25.23
CA ALA A 199 -4.40 -0.58 25.51
C ALA A 199 -5.46 0.48 25.13
N PRO A 200 -6.65 0.48 25.77
CA PRO A 200 -7.78 1.31 25.36
C PRO A 200 -7.58 2.80 25.61
N GLU A 201 -6.57 3.21 26.36
CA GLU A 201 -6.32 4.60 26.74
C GLU A 201 -5.43 5.35 25.75
N LYS A 202 -4.78 4.65 24.81
CA LYS A 202 -3.89 5.28 23.83
C LYS A 202 -4.56 5.42 22.48
N THR A 203 -4.37 6.58 21.87
CA THR A 203 -4.78 6.79 20.48
C THR A 203 -3.66 6.40 19.52
N ILE A 204 -4.00 6.08 18.27
CA ILE A 204 -3.00 5.81 17.21
C ILE A 204 -2.03 6.99 17.04
N VAL A 205 -2.50 8.23 17.22
CA VAL A 205 -1.66 9.42 17.08
C VAL A 205 -0.66 9.51 18.24
N GLU A 206 -1.04 9.11 19.45
CA GLU A 206 -0.10 9.02 20.58
C GLU A 206 0.95 7.94 20.35
N TRP A 207 0.52 6.80 19.80
CA TRP A 207 1.43 5.75 19.42
C TRP A 207 2.43 6.24 18.34
N ILE A 208 1.97 6.94 17.30
CA ILE A 208 2.83 7.55 16.27
C ILE A 208 3.84 8.50 16.92
N ASN A 209 3.40 9.35 17.83
CA ASN A 209 4.27 10.32 18.49
C ASN A 209 5.32 9.62 19.38
N SER A 210 4.95 8.56 20.11
CA SER A 210 5.88 7.80 20.96
C SER A 210 6.89 6.95 20.17
N HIS A 211 6.60 6.61 18.91
CA HIS A 211 7.48 5.82 18.04
C HIS A 211 8.06 6.62 16.88
N ARG A 212 8.06 7.95 17.00
CA ARG A 212 8.44 8.89 15.92
C ARG A 212 9.81 8.59 15.29
N GLU A 213 10.83 8.36 16.10
CA GLU A 213 12.19 8.10 15.60
C GLU A 213 12.24 6.82 14.76
N MET A 214 11.64 5.75 15.24
CA MET A 214 11.55 4.48 14.51
C MET A 214 10.78 4.67 13.20
N LEU A 215 9.66 5.37 13.25
CA LEU A 215 8.83 5.62 12.07
C LEU A 215 9.53 6.47 11.01
N GLN A 216 10.24 7.53 11.43
CA GLN A 216 11.01 8.38 10.49
C GLN A 216 12.19 7.65 9.85
N GLN A 217 12.80 6.68 10.54
CA GLN A 217 13.92 5.90 10.00
C GLN A 217 13.46 4.80 9.04
N SER A 218 12.27 4.22 9.25
CA SER A 218 11.84 3.00 8.57
C SER A 218 10.68 3.20 7.59
N PHE A 219 9.96 4.33 7.66
CA PHE A 219 8.74 4.55 6.88
C PHE A 219 8.67 5.93 6.24
N HIS A 220 8.03 5.97 5.07
CA HIS A 220 7.48 7.20 4.54
C HIS A 220 6.08 7.42 5.13
N LEU A 221 5.94 8.44 5.99
CA LEU A 221 4.67 8.77 6.60
C LEU A 221 3.86 9.69 5.68
N THR A 222 2.63 9.29 5.37
CA THR A 222 1.67 10.12 4.65
C THR A 222 0.52 10.48 5.60
N SER A 223 0.21 11.78 5.73
CA SER A 223 -0.84 12.29 6.59
C SER A 223 -2.13 12.47 5.79
N ASN A 224 -2.94 11.43 5.67
CA ASN A 224 -4.31 11.54 5.18
C ASN A 224 -5.24 10.95 6.24
N MET A 225 -5.84 11.84 7.07
CA MET A 225 -6.95 11.44 7.93
C MET A 225 -8.25 11.97 7.30
N GLY A 226 -8.97 11.10 6.59
CA GLY A 226 -10.21 11.49 5.93
C GLY A 226 -10.05 12.76 5.11
N ASN A 227 -10.93 13.77 5.34
CA ASN A 227 -10.85 15.07 4.68
C ASN A 227 -9.94 16.08 5.41
N THR A 228 -9.43 15.77 6.60
CA THR A 228 -8.60 16.67 7.41
C THR A 228 -7.27 16.00 7.73
N PRO A 229 -6.15 16.45 7.16
CA PRO A 229 -4.85 15.88 7.43
C PRO A 229 -4.42 16.17 8.88
N TYR A 230 -3.91 15.15 9.59
CA TYR A 230 -3.30 15.35 10.90
C TYR A 230 -1.84 15.81 10.77
N CYS A 231 -1.48 16.78 11.58
CA CYS A 231 -0.11 17.25 11.69
C CYS A 231 0.67 16.31 12.61
N LEU A 232 1.68 15.67 12.09
CA LEU A 232 2.60 14.78 12.82
C LEU A 232 3.86 15.50 13.28
N ASP A 233 3.94 16.84 13.09
CA ASP A 233 5.07 17.63 13.51
C ASP A 233 5.18 17.64 15.04
N GLU A 234 6.41 17.73 15.53
CA GLU A 234 6.69 17.83 16.95
C GLU A 234 6.09 19.12 17.53
N ILE A 235 5.42 19.00 18.69
CA ILE A 235 4.87 20.14 19.42
C ILE A 235 5.89 20.56 20.47
N ARG A 236 6.39 21.79 20.37
CA ARG A 236 7.33 22.38 21.32
C ARG A 236 6.71 23.60 21.97
N ILE A 237 7.02 23.82 23.26
CA ILE A 237 6.63 25.00 23.99
C ILE A 237 7.87 25.88 24.17
N GLU A 238 7.81 27.10 23.66
CA GLU A 238 8.80 28.14 23.90
C GLU A 238 8.24 29.12 24.89
N GLN A 239 9.04 29.48 25.91
CA GLN A 239 8.70 30.44 26.93
C GLN A 239 9.67 31.61 26.83
N SER A 240 9.14 32.82 26.81
CA SER A 240 9.93 34.07 26.91
C SER A 240 9.34 34.93 28.00
N CYS A 241 10.23 35.53 28.83
CA CYS A 241 9.88 36.50 29.82
C CYS A 241 10.36 37.88 29.32
N ASP A 242 9.53 38.87 29.37
CA ASP A 242 9.94 40.25 29.13
C ASP A 242 10.41 40.84 30.47
N ASP A 243 11.71 41.19 30.56
CA ASP A 243 12.36 41.71 31.77
C ASP A 243 12.14 43.24 31.96
N GLU A 244 11.40 43.91 31.07
CA GLU A 244 11.33 45.37 31.05
C GLU A 244 10.11 46.00 31.78
N VAL A 245 9.20 45.18 32.33
CA VAL A 245 7.98 45.70 33.01
C VAL A 245 7.84 45.09 34.40
N ASP A 246 7.43 45.89 35.40
CA ASP A 246 7.22 45.51 36.81
C ASP A 246 6.20 44.38 37.08
N TRP A 247 5.64 43.77 36.05
CA TRP A 247 4.74 42.63 36.08
C TRP A 247 5.28 41.55 35.13
N PHE A 248 5.45 40.34 35.62
CA PHE A 248 5.87 39.17 34.83
C PHE A 248 4.81 38.81 33.79
N GLU A 249 4.97 39.27 32.56
CA GLU A 249 4.22 38.74 31.41
C GLU A 249 4.93 37.51 30.88
N LEU A 250 4.36 36.33 31.15
CA LEU A 250 4.84 35.07 30.62
C LEU A 250 4.24 34.84 29.22
N HIS A 251 5.06 35.00 28.19
CA HIS A 251 4.66 34.68 26.82
C HIS A 251 5.00 33.23 26.52
N ILE A 252 3.97 32.40 26.35
CA ILE A 252 4.11 31.01 25.97
C ILE A 252 3.67 30.84 24.51
N THR A 253 4.57 30.35 23.68
CA THR A 253 4.31 30.08 22.28
C THR A 253 4.47 28.59 22.02
N VAL A 254 3.50 28.01 21.32
CA VAL A 254 3.55 26.64 20.82
C VAL A 254 4.12 26.65 19.40
N VAL A 255 5.17 25.89 19.17
CA VAL A 255 5.80 25.72 17.87
C VAL A 255 5.46 24.32 17.34
N ILE A 256 4.88 24.28 16.14
CA ILE A 256 4.45 23.05 15.46
C ILE A 256 4.96 23.12 14.03
N GLY A 257 6.06 22.42 13.73
CA GLY A 257 6.76 22.59 12.46
C GLY A 257 7.16 24.07 12.25
N ASN A 258 6.59 24.72 11.24
CA ASN A 258 6.82 26.13 10.93
C ASN A 258 5.79 27.09 11.55
N LEU A 259 4.78 26.58 12.24
CA LEU A 259 3.74 27.39 12.86
C LEU A 259 4.13 27.79 14.28
N ARG A 260 3.87 29.05 14.60
CA ARG A 260 4.05 29.63 15.96
C ARG A 260 2.68 30.12 16.41
N ILE A 261 2.13 29.48 17.44
CA ILE A 261 0.77 29.78 17.93
C ILE A 261 0.85 30.16 19.40
N PRO A 262 0.29 31.31 19.82
CA PRO A 262 0.21 31.67 21.23
C PRO A 262 -0.52 30.57 22.02
N PHE A 263 0.02 30.19 23.18
CA PHE A 263 -0.56 29.11 24.01
C PHE A 263 -2.00 29.44 24.43
N SER A 264 -2.34 30.71 24.58
CA SER A 264 -3.70 31.19 24.91
C SER A 264 -4.77 30.70 23.91
N ARG A 265 -4.41 30.43 22.66
CA ARG A 265 -5.34 29.90 21.66
C ARG A 265 -5.85 28.49 22.00
N PHE A 266 -5.10 27.73 22.78
CA PHE A 266 -5.46 26.37 23.19
C PHE A 266 -6.30 26.33 24.47
N ARG A 267 -6.44 27.49 25.17
CA ARG A 267 -7.14 27.61 26.46
C ARG A 267 -8.50 26.96 26.47
N LYS A 268 -9.36 27.26 25.48
CA LYS A 268 -10.71 26.68 25.39
C LYS A 268 -10.69 25.16 25.26
N HIS A 269 -9.80 24.64 24.45
CA HIS A 269 -9.68 23.19 24.23
C HIS A 269 -9.17 22.50 25.50
N ILE A 270 -8.20 23.07 26.19
CA ILE A 270 -7.67 22.51 27.43
C ILE A 270 -8.73 22.52 28.53
N LEU A 271 -9.48 23.59 28.71
CA LEU A 271 -10.53 23.69 29.73
C LEU A 271 -11.75 22.81 29.41
N GLU A 272 -12.04 22.54 28.13
CA GLU A 272 -13.12 21.67 27.68
C GLU A 272 -12.66 20.20 27.51
N GLU A 273 -11.41 19.87 27.88
CA GLU A 273 -10.79 18.54 27.72
C GLU A 273 -10.83 18.04 26.27
N LYS A 274 -10.83 18.95 25.28
CA LYS A 274 -10.83 18.63 23.86
C LYS A 274 -9.42 18.49 23.35
N ARG A 275 -9.03 17.29 22.98
CA ARG A 275 -7.67 16.99 22.50
C ARG A 275 -7.41 17.44 21.07
N GLU A 276 -8.43 17.49 20.22
CA GLU A 276 -8.31 17.84 18.82
C GLU A 276 -8.33 19.36 18.64
N TYR A 277 -7.32 19.89 17.96
CA TYR A 277 -7.21 21.32 17.64
C TYR A 277 -6.92 21.51 16.16
N LEU A 278 -7.74 22.32 15.47
CA LEU A 278 -7.56 22.67 14.08
C LEU A 278 -6.54 23.80 13.93
N LEU A 279 -5.44 23.51 13.23
CA LEU A 279 -4.39 24.49 12.94
C LEU A 279 -4.87 25.53 11.90
N PRO A 280 -4.24 26.72 11.87
CA PRO A 280 -4.58 27.75 10.88
C PRO A 280 -4.38 27.32 9.42
N ASP A 281 -3.54 26.32 9.16
CA ASP A 281 -3.28 25.75 7.84
C ASP A 281 -4.26 24.64 7.44
N GLY A 282 -5.27 24.34 8.27
CA GLY A 282 -6.30 23.35 8.02
C GLY A 282 -5.92 21.92 8.45
N ARG A 283 -4.74 21.72 9.05
CA ARG A 283 -4.35 20.43 9.63
C ARG A 283 -4.90 20.31 11.06
N MET A 284 -5.16 19.07 11.50
CA MET A 284 -5.56 18.77 12.87
C MET A 284 -4.36 18.33 13.71
N ILE A 285 -4.28 18.75 14.96
CA ILE A 285 -3.32 18.20 15.93
C ILE A 285 -4.04 17.63 17.14
N LEU A 286 -3.39 16.66 17.81
CA LEU A 286 -3.76 16.23 19.14
C LEU A 286 -2.90 16.94 20.17
N LEU A 287 -3.57 17.67 21.07
CA LEU A 287 -2.90 18.30 22.19
C LEU A 287 -2.37 17.23 23.16
N PRO A 288 -1.12 17.38 23.66
CA PRO A 288 -0.55 16.44 24.63
C PRO A 288 -1.43 16.31 25.87
N GLU A 289 -1.65 15.08 26.32
CA GLU A 289 -2.52 14.79 27.47
C GLU A 289 -2.03 15.50 28.76
N GLU A 290 -0.73 15.58 28.92
CA GLU A 290 -0.10 16.29 30.03
C GLU A 290 -0.47 17.79 30.12
N TRP A 291 -0.92 18.42 29.03
CA TRP A 291 -1.36 19.80 29.05
C TRP A 291 -2.64 20.01 29.85
N PHE A 292 -3.54 19.04 29.82
CA PHE A 292 -4.82 19.11 30.52
C PHE A 292 -4.62 19.08 32.04
N SER A 293 -3.70 18.23 32.53
CA SER A 293 -3.37 18.19 33.96
C SER A 293 -2.48 19.33 34.42
N LYS A 294 -1.48 19.73 33.58
CA LYS A 294 -0.44 20.66 33.97
C LYS A 294 -0.87 22.11 33.86
N TYR A 295 -1.67 22.46 32.86
CA TYR A 295 -1.98 23.87 32.55
C TYR A 295 -3.43 24.25 32.80
N ALA A 296 -4.35 23.35 33.09
CA ALA A 296 -5.75 23.68 33.37
C ALA A 296 -5.89 24.69 34.49
N ASN A 297 -5.27 24.44 35.64
CA ASN A 297 -5.33 25.35 36.82
C ASN A 297 -4.70 26.72 36.52
N LEU A 298 -3.61 26.77 35.75
CA LEU A 298 -2.98 28.02 35.34
C LEU A 298 -3.87 28.86 34.42
N LEU A 299 -4.56 28.20 33.49
CA LEU A 299 -5.47 28.84 32.54
C LEU A 299 -6.79 29.30 33.18
N GLU A 300 -7.23 28.64 34.25
CA GLU A 300 -8.37 29.11 35.06
C GLU A 300 -8.07 30.38 35.84
N MET A 301 -6.85 30.46 36.41
CA MET A 301 -6.42 31.61 37.22
C MET A 301 -5.94 32.81 36.38
N GLY A 302 -5.53 32.56 35.14
CA GLY A 302 -4.96 33.60 34.27
C GLY A 302 -6.01 34.56 33.72
N ILE A 303 -5.73 35.85 33.86
CA ILE A 303 -6.49 36.95 33.24
C ILE A 303 -5.96 37.09 31.81
N GLN A 304 -6.84 36.89 30.82
CA GLN A 304 -6.47 37.12 29.43
C GLN A 304 -6.42 38.63 29.15
N THR A 305 -5.24 39.17 28.80
CA THR A 305 -5.10 40.55 28.32
C THR A 305 -5.29 40.57 26.80
N GLU A 306 -5.71 41.73 26.24
CA GLU A 306 -5.98 41.90 24.79
C GLU A 306 -4.75 41.67 23.88
N LYS A 307 -3.56 41.46 24.45
CA LYS A 307 -2.30 41.24 23.70
C LYS A 307 -1.76 39.79 23.73
N GLY A 308 -2.39 38.87 24.38
CA GLY A 308 -1.87 37.50 24.47
C GLY A 308 -2.89 36.50 24.98
#